data_00f59dc179ee193ff67f672d6424db8a
#
_entry.id   00f59dc179ee193ff67f672d6424db8a
#
_cell.length_a   1.000
_cell.length_b   1.000
_cell.length_c   1.000
_cell.angle_alpha   90.00
_cell.angle_beta   90.00
_cell.angle_gamma   90.00
#
_symmetry.space_group_name_H-M   'P 1'
#
loop_
_entity.id
_entity.type
_entity.pdbx_description
1 polymer ?
#
loop_
_entity_poly.entity_id
_entity_poly.type
_entity_poly.pdbx_seq_one_letter_code
_entity_poly.pdbx_strand_id
1 'polypeptide(L)'
;MPIDALARNNVHVSGRGTQPMLFAHGFGCDQHMWRFVAPAFEDDYRVVLFDYVGSGRSDLAAYDADRYSTLAGYAQDVLDVIHALDLRDVVFVGHSVSAMIGVLAANREPERFARLILIGPSPRYVNDPPKYIGGFERSDIEGLLETMDRNFIGWANFLAPAIMKNPDRPELGAELTESFCSTDPVIARRFAEATFFADNRADLEQLTVPALVLQCSEDMIAPDAVGEYVHHALPGSTLRRMDATGHCPHMSAPKETIALMREYLAEPASA
;
A
#
# COMPACT_ATOMS: atom_id res chain seq x y z
N MET A 1 8.23 -29.05 -0.60
CA MET A 1 8.27 -28.48 -1.95
C MET A 1 8.35 -26.96 -1.79
N PRO A 2 9.13 -26.23 -2.59
CA PRO A 2 9.07 -24.77 -2.53
C PRO A 2 7.62 -24.36 -2.80
N ILE A 3 7.06 -23.50 -1.95
CA ILE A 3 5.71 -22.98 -2.11
C ILE A 3 5.73 -22.13 -3.40
N ASP A 4 4.82 -22.45 -4.32
CA ASP A 4 4.65 -21.63 -5.53
C ASP A 4 4.12 -20.25 -5.12
N ALA A 5 5.00 -19.25 -5.15
CA ALA A 5 4.66 -17.89 -4.74
C ALA A 5 3.54 -17.29 -5.61
N LEU A 6 3.43 -17.71 -6.88
CA LEU A 6 2.39 -17.20 -7.77
C LEU A 6 1.00 -17.68 -7.36
N ALA A 7 0.88 -18.96 -7.04
CA ALA A 7 -0.37 -19.53 -6.54
C ALA A 7 -0.67 -19.04 -5.12
N ARG A 8 0.34 -19.01 -4.24
CA ARG A 8 0.22 -18.54 -2.86
C ARG A 8 -0.34 -17.12 -2.76
N ASN A 9 0.19 -16.22 -3.58
CA ASN A 9 -0.17 -14.80 -3.60
C ASN A 9 -1.20 -14.45 -4.66
N ASN A 10 -1.91 -15.44 -5.24
CA ASN A 10 -2.95 -15.20 -6.27
C ASN A 10 -2.48 -14.21 -7.35
N VAL A 11 -1.29 -14.44 -7.90
CA VAL A 11 -0.66 -13.51 -8.85
C VAL A 11 -1.39 -13.51 -10.19
N HIS A 12 -1.71 -12.32 -10.69
CA HIS A 12 -2.26 -12.09 -12.00
C HIS A 12 -1.34 -11.21 -12.84
N VAL A 13 -1.05 -11.65 -14.07
CA VAL A 13 -0.17 -10.92 -14.99
C VAL A 13 -0.95 -10.57 -16.26
N SER A 14 -0.88 -9.29 -16.64
CA SER A 14 -1.52 -8.77 -17.86
C SER A 14 -0.61 -7.73 -18.54
N GLY A 15 -1.08 -7.16 -19.65
CA GLY A 15 -0.35 -6.12 -20.36
C GLY A 15 0.62 -6.66 -21.42
N ARG A 16 1.09 -5.72 -22.28
CA ARG A 16 1.89 -6.01 -23.47
C ARG A 16 3.33 -5.49 -23.38
N GLY A 17 3.58 -4.60 -22.42
CA GLY A 17 4.91 -4.04 -22.19
C GLY A 17 5.91 -5.06 -21.64
N THR A 18 7.17 -4.72 -21.67
CA THR A 18 8.26 -5.56 -21.13
C THR A 18 8.67 -5.16 -19.72
N GLN A 19 8.60 -3.86 -19.39
CA GLN A 19 8.93 -3.37 -18.05
C GLN A 19 7.82 -3.76 -17.08
N PRO A 20 8.12 -4.43 -15.95
CA PRO A 20 7.11 -4.80 -14.99
C PRO A 20 6.63 -3.60 -14.18
N MET A 21 5.30 -3.55 -13.95
CA MET A 21 4.66 -2.65 -13.02
C MET A 21 3.87 -3.49 -12.01
N LEU A 22 4.32 -3.53 -10.76
CA LEU A 22 3.79 -4.37 -9.68
C LEU A 22 2.92 -3.52 -8.75
N PHE A 23 1.65 -3.85 -8.64
CA PHE A 23 0.69 -3.14 -7.78
C PHE A 23 0.43 -3.89 -6.49
N ALA A 24 0.58 -3.21 -5.36
CA ALA A 24 0.40 -3.74 -4.02
C ALA A 24 -0.72 -2.98 -3.28
N HIS A 25 -1.72 -3.72 -2.82
CA HIS A 25 -2.91 -3.17 -2.18
C HIS A 25 -2.68 -2.73 -0.72
N GLY A 26 -3.59 -1.90 -0.19
CA GLY A 26 -3.60 -1.46 1.20
C GLY A 26 -4.16 -2.49 2.18
N PHE A 27 -4.14 -2.13 3.46
CA PHE A 27 -4.74 -2.90 4.54
C PHE A 27 -6.24 -3.17 4.30
N GLY A 28 -6.69 -4.40 4.54
CA GLY A 28 -8.09 -4.81 4.40
C GLY A 28 -8.60 -4.86 2.96
N CYS A 29 -7.72 -4.75 1.99
CA CYS A 29 -8.02 -4.78 0.56
C CYS A 29 -7.43 -6.01 -0.13
N ASP A 30 -7.67 -6.11 -1.42
CA ASP A 30 -7.06 -7.07 -2.33
C ASP A 30 -6.70 -6.40 -3.67
N GLN A 31 -6.16 -7.17 -4.61
CA GLN A 31 -5.74 -6.66 -5.91
C GLN A 31 -6.87 -6.03 -6.73
N HIS A 32 -8.14 -6.35 -6.45
CA HIS A 32 -9.29 -5.81 -7.19
C HIS A 32 -9.43 -4.29 -7.04
N MET A 33 -8.92 -3.71 -5.97
CA MET A 33 -8.93 -2.26 -5.79
C MET A 33 -8.22 -1.49 -6.91
N TRP A 34 -7.31 -2.15 -7.65
CA TRP A 34 -6.55 -1.56 -8.74
C TRP A 34 -7.26 -1.57 -10.10
N ARG A 35 -8.46 -2.14 -10.21
CA ARG A 35 -9.22 -2.33 -11.46
C ARG A 35 -9.46 -1.07 -12.29
N PHE A 36 -9.45 0.12 -11.66
CA PHE A 36 -9.63 1.39 -12.36
C PHE A 36 -8.32 2.07 -12.77
N VAL A 37 -7.18 1.62 -12.23
CA VAL A 37 -5.86 2.22 -12.48
C VAL A 37 -4.98 1.28 -13.31
N ALA A 38 -4.83 0.03 -12.90
CA ALA A 38 -3.91 -0.91 -13.53
C ALA A 38 -4.14 -1.10 -15.06
N PRO A 39 -5.39 -1.19 -15.58
CA PRO A 39 -5.60 -1.35 -17.01
C PRO A 39 -5.07 -0.20 -17.89
N ALA A 40 -4.93 1.00 -17.30
CA ALA A 40 -4.38 2.16 -18.03
C ALA A 40 -2.89 2.01 -18.37
N PHE A 41 -2.19 1.04 -17.77
CA PHE A 41 -0.76 0.80 -17.98
C PHE A 41 -0.48 -0.46 -18.80
N GLU A 42 -1.47 -1.25 -19.14
CA GLU A 42 -1.29 -2.53 -19.85
C GLU A 42 -0.73 -2.41 -21.26
N ASP A 43 -0.88 -1.25 -21.91
CA ASP A 43 -0.31 -1.03 -23.24
C ASP A 43 1.22 -0.84 -23.18
N ASP A 44 1.73 -0.25 -22.08
CA ASP A 44 3.12 0.15 -21.93
C ASP A 44 3.92 -0.77 -20.99
N TYR A 45 3.26 -1.45 -20.06
CA TYR A 45 3.89 -2.24 -18.99
C TYR A 45 3.40 -3.70 -18.99
N ARG A 46 4.23 -4.58 -18.42
CA ARG A 46 3.82 -5.89 -17.92
C ARG A 46 3.24 -5.69 -16.52
N VAL A 47 1.92 -5.58 -16.43
CA VAL A 47 1.20 -5.34 -15.18
C VAL A 47 1.13 -6.61 -14.36
N VAL A 48 1.51 -6.53 -13.08
CA VAL A 48 1.45 -7.61 -12.11
C VAL A 48 0.61 -7.19 -10.93
N LEU A 49 -0.45 -7.93 -10.66
CA LEU A 49 -1.32 -7.79 -9.50
C LEU A 49 -1.14 -9.01 -8.61
N PHE A 50 -1.24 -8.85 -7.30
CA PHE A 50 -1.15 -9.95 -6.34
C PHE A 50 -1.90 -9.62 -5.05
N ASP A 51 -2.21 -10.64 -4.28
CA ASP A 51 -2.75 -10.53 -2.92
C ASP A 51 -1.66 -10.91 -1.92
N TYR A 52 -1.50 -10.12 -0.85
CA TYR A 52 -0.70 -10.56 0.29
C TYR A 52 -1.32 -11.81 0.92
N VAL A 53 -0.48 -12.69 1.45
CA VAL A 53 -1.01 -13.85 2.20
C VAL A 53 -1.86 -13.36 3.37
N GLY A 54 -3.09 -13.89 3.42
CA GLY A 54 -4.11 -13.44 4.38
C GLY A 54 -5.13 -12.44 3.81
N SER A 55 -4.96 -12.02 2.53
CA SER A 55 -5.87 -11.10 1.85
C SER A 55 -6.41 -11.72 0.57
N GLY A 56 -7.56 -11.25 0.11
CA GLY A 56 -8.15 -11.58 -1.18
C GLY A 56 -8.31 -13.09 -1.40
N ARG A 57 -7.72 -13.58 -2.50
CA ARG A 57 -7.73 -15.00 -2.88
C ARG A 57 -6.37 -15.68 -2.68
N SER A 58 -5.51 -15.11 -1.85
CA SER A 58 -4.26 -15.74 -1.46
C SER A 58 -4.50 -17.06 -0.74
N ASP A 59 -3.50 -17.94 -0.71
CA ASP A 59 -3.56 -19.19 0.02
C ASP A 59 -3.49 -18.94 1.54
N LEU A 60 -4.63 -18.99 2.22
CA LEU A 60 -4.71 -18.79 3.67
C LEU A 60 -3.96 -19.86 4.46
N ALA A 61 -3.77 -21.07 3.90
CA ALA A 61 -2.99 -22.12 4.56
C ALA A 61 -1.50 -21.79 4.65
N ALA A 62 -1.03 -20.81 3.84
CA ALA A 62 0.34 -20.31 3.89
C ALA A 62 0.55 -19.20 4.94
N TYR A 63 -0.52 -18.78 5.65
CA TYR A 63 -0.39 -17.74 6.66
C TYR A 63 0.38 -18.26 7.88
N ASP A 64 1.47 -17.58 8.20
CA ASP A 64 2.30 -17.83 9.36
C ASP A 64 2.33 -16.57 10.25
N ALA A 65 1.85 -16.71 11.47
CA ALA A 65 1.69 -15.59 12.39
C ALA A 65 3.02 -14.91 12.79
N ASP A 66 4.11 -15.68 12.83
CA ASP A 66 5.43 -15.14 13.17
C ASP A 66 6.02 -14.40 11.96
N ARG A 67 5.89 -14.95 10.75
CA ARG A 67 6.30 -14.31 9.50
C ARG A 67 5.59 -12.96 9.30
N TYR A 68 4.28 -12.91 9.53
CA TYR A 68 3.46 -11.72 9.30
C TYR A 68 3.25 -10.85 10.55
N SER A 69 4.06 -11.04 11.59
CA SER A 69 4.03 -10.20 12.80
C SER A 69 4.52 -8.77 12.57
N THR A 70 5.25 -8.52 11.47
CA THR A 70 5.77 -7.22 11.05
C THR A 70 5.63 -7.05 9.54
N LEU A 71 5.81 -5.81 9.04
CA LEU A 71 5.80 -5.53 7.60
C LEU A 71 6.90 -6.24 6.82
N ALA A 72 7.93 -6.73 7.50
CA ALA A 72 9.02 -7.50 6.90
C ALA A 72 8.57 -8.80 6.21
N GLY A 73 7.55 -9.48 6.74
CA GLY A 73 6.95 -10.66 6.13
C GLY A 73 6.21 -10.35 4.83
N TYR A 74 5.49 -9.24 4.80
CA TYR A 74 4.79 -8.75 3.61
C TYR A 74 5.77 -8.24 2.54
N ALA A 75 6.89 -7.61 2.93
CA ALA A 75 7.97 -7.26 2.02
C ALA A 75 8.61 -8.50 1.38
N GLN A 76 8.67 -9.60 2.13
CA GLN A 76 9.14 -10.88 1.58
C GLN A 76 8.15 -11.45 0.55
N ASP A 77 6.83 -11.27 0.71
CA ASP A 77 5.86 -11.68 -0.32
C ASP A 77 6.08 -10.91 -1.64
N VAL A 78 6.38 -9.60 -1.58
CA VAL A 78 6.75 -8.80 -2.75
C VAL A 78 7.98 -9.38 -3.44
N LEU A 79 9.04 -9.67 -2.69
CA LEU A 79 10.28 -10.24 -3.25
C LEU A 79 10.06 -11.65 -3.79
N ASP A 80 9.26 -12.47 -3.12
CA ASP A 80 8.93 -13.83 -3.59
C ASP A 80 8.22 -13.80 -4.94
N VAL A 81 7.28 -12.85 -5.16
CA VAL A 81 6.61 -12.63 -6.46
C VAL A 81 7.61 -12.14 -7.52
N ILE A 82 8.47 -11.17 -7.17
CA ILE A 82 9.51 -10.66 -8.05
C ILE A 82 10.46 -11.78 -8.50
N HIS A 83 10.88 -12.63 -7.59
CA HIS A 83 11.77 -13.77 -7.90
C HIS A 83 11.05 -14.83 -8.74
N ALA A 84 9.81 -15.18 -8.39
CA ALA A 84 9.06 -16.22 -9.12
C ALA A 84 8.80 -15.86 -10.59
N LEU A 85 8.68 -14.55 -10.89
CA LEU A 85 8.51 -14.03 -12.26
C LEU A 85 9.81 -13.54 -12.91
N ASP A 86 10.96 -13.62 -12.20
CA ASP A 86 12.27 -13.03 -12.54
C ASP A 86 12.15 -11.57 -13.02
N LEU A 87 11.42 -10.75 -12.24
CA LEU A 87 11.22 -9.34 -12.57
C LEU A 87 12.48 -8.53 -12.28
N ARG A 88 12.78 -7.58 -13.17
CA ARG A 88 13.86 -6.60 -13.05
C ARG A 88 13.33 -5.24 -13.49
N ASP A 89 13.97 -4.18 -13.04
CA ASP A 89 13.54 -2.79 -13.34
C ASP A 89 12.07 -2.54 -12.99
N VAL A 90 11.63 -3.09 -11.86
CA VAL A 90 10.23 -3.04 -11.41
C VAL A 90 9.82 -1.60 -11.07
N VAL A 91 8.73 -1.14 -11.67
CA VAL A 91 7.97 0.00 -11.14
C VAL A 91 7.01 -0.55 -10.10
N PHE A 92 7.28 -0.28 -8.83
CA PHE A 92 6.42 -0.72 -7.73
C PHE A 92 5.39 0.36 -7.38
N VAL A 93 4.13 -0.01 -7.28
CA VAL A 93 3.02 0.89 -6.91
C VAL A 93 2.40 0.38 -5.64
N GLY A 94 2.61 1.08 -4.53
CA GLY A 94 2.11 0.70 -3.21
C GLY A 94 1.13 1.70 -2.63
N HIS A 95 -0.04 1.23 -2.23
CA HIS A 95 -1.04 2.05 -1.53
C HIS A 95 -0.93 1.87 -0.02
N SER A 96 -0.96 2.98 0.73
CA SER A 96 -1.03 2.97 2.19
C SER A 96 0.13 2.17 2.82
N VAL A 97 -0.15 1.15 3.63
CA VAL A 97 0.86 0.25 4.22
C VAL A 97 1.81 -0.33 3.18
N SER A 98 1.33 -0.59 1.97
CA SER A 98 2.18 -1.13 0.89
C SER A 98 3.24 -0.15 0.42
N ALA A 99 3.09 1.15 0.68
CA ALA A 99 4.16 2.11 0.44
C ALA A 99 5.41 1.74 1.27
N MET A 100 5.23 1.47 2.57
CA MET A 100 6.35 1.07 3.44
C MET A 100 6.81 -0.36 3.17
N ILE A 101 5.91 -1.27 2.83
CA ILE A 101 6.28 -2.62 2.39
C ILE A 101 7.18 -2.57 1.16
N GLY A 102 6.87 -1.68 0.19
CA GLY A 102 7.69 -1.45 -0.99
C GLY A 102 9.06 -0.87 -0.65
N VAL A 103 9.14 0.09 0.27
CA VAL A 103 10.42 0.64 0.78
C VAL A 103 11.26 -0.46 1.41
N LEU A 104 10.67 -1.31 2.26
CA LEU A 104 11.38 -2.43 2.89
C LEU A 104 11.87 -3.47 1.88
N ALA A 105 11.08 -3.76 0.85
CA ALA A 105 11.49 -4.68 -0.22
C ALA A 105 12.64 -4.07 -1.06
N ALA A 106 12.53 -2.80 -1.44
CA ALA A 106 13.54 -2.10 -2.22
C ALA A 106 14.85 -1.87 -1.45
N ASN A 107 14.80 -1.68 -0.13
CA ASN A 107 16.01 -1.62 0.69
C ASN A 107 16.77 -2.95 0.77
N ARG A 108 16.06 -4.09 0.61
CA ARG A 108 16.69 -5.41 0.60
C ARG A 108 17.33 -5.77 -0.74
N GLU A 109 16.67 -5.44 -1.84
CA GLU A 109 17.11 -5.76 -3.21
C GLU A 109 16.89 -4.56 -4.16
N PRO A 110 17.60 -3.44 -3.96
CA PRO A 110 17.39 -2.22 -4.72
C PRO A 110 17.58 -2.40 -6.23
N GLU A 111 18.43 -3.34 -6.64
CA GLU A 111 18.71 -3.66 -8.04
C GLU A 111 17.52 -4.27 -8.79
N ARG A 112 16.48 -4.68 -8.10
CA ARG A 112 15.24 -5.17 -8.70
C ARG A 112 14.27 -4.05 -9.10
N PHE A 113 14.41 -2.87 -8.50
CA PHE A 113 13.45 -1.79 -8.63
C PHE A 113 14.00 -0.63 -9.47
N ALA A 114 13.20 -0.16 -10.43
CA ALA A 114 13.48 1.06 -11.16
C ALA A 114 12.95 2.30 -10.46
N ARG A 115 11.73 2.22 -9.92
CA ARG A 115 11.01 3.32 -9.26
C ARG A 115 9.98 2.79 -8.27
N LEU A 116 9.68 3.61 -7.26
CA LEU A 116 8.54 3.39 -6.36
C LEU A 116 7.50 4.51 -6.55
N ILE A 117 6.21 4.14 -6.52
CA ILE A 117 5.07 5.06 -6.47
C ILE A 117 4.33 4.77 -5.17
N LEU A 118 4.38 5.70 -4.24
CA LEU A 118 3.90 5.59 -2.88
C LEU A 118 2.62 6.43 -2.74
N ILE A 119 1.46 5.79 -2.68
CA ILE A 119 0.15 6.46 -2.62
C ILE A 119 -0.35 6.47 -1.18
N GLY A 120 -0.53 7.65 -0.59
CA GLY A 120 -0.92 7.83 0.81
C GLY A 120 0.03 7.14 1.80
N PRO A 121 1.37 7.34 1.68
CA PRO A 121 2.33 6.64 2.54
C PRO A 121 2.29 7.16 3.97
N SER A 122 2.49 6.26 4.94
CA SER A 122 2.82 6.63 6.32
C SER A 122 3.90 5.71 6.89
N PRO A 123 5.05 6.24 7.32
CA PRO A 123 6.11 5.44 7.91
C PRO A 123 5.82 5.10 9.38
N ARG A 124 4.91 5.84 10.01
CA ARG A 124 4.47 5.64 11.39
C ARG A 124 3.14 6.37 11.60
N TYR A 125 2.18 5.71 12.19
CA TYR A 125 0.87 6.30 12.47
C TYR A 125 0.81 6.97 13.84
N VAL A 126 1.56 6.46 14.82
CA VAL A 126 1.61 6.99 16.18
C VAL A 126 2.44 8.27 16.24
N ASN A 127 1.90 9.32 16.88
CA ASN A 127 2.61 10.57 17.14
C ASN A 127 3.87 10.35 17.99
N ASP A 128 4.91 11.16 17.76
CA ASP A 128 6.18 11.21 18.51
C ASP A 128 6.63 12.68 18.68
N PRO A 129 5.84 13.49 19.42
CA PRO A 129 6.08 14.92 19.50
C PRO A 129 7.36 15.22 20.28
N PRO A 130 8.08 16.32 19.98
CA PRO A 130 7.78 17.28 18.91
C PRO A 130 8.31 16.88 17.53
N LYS A 131 8.91 15.69 17.39
CA LYS A 131 9.71 15.30 16.22
C LYS A 131 8.86 14.84 15.04
N TYR A 132 7.68 14.26 15.32
CA TYR A 132 6.87 13.64 14.29
C TYR A 132 5.38 13.63 14.68
N ILE A 133 4.52 13.93 13.71
CA ILE A 133 3.06 13.88 13.83
C ILE A 133 2.55 12.84 12.83
N GLY A 134 2.18 11.65 13.34
CA GLY A 134 1.64 10.54 12.52
C GLY A 134 0.12 10.60 12.33
N GLY A 135 -0.55 11.41 13.15
CA GLY A 135 -2.00 11.61 13.09
C GLY A 135 -2.79 10.94 14.23
N PHE A 136 -2.20 9.98 14.93
CA PHE A 136 -2.89 9.23 15.99
C PHE A 136 -2.08 9.21 17.29
N GLU A 137 -2.77 9.29 18.42
CA GLU A 137 -2.17 8.86 19.68
C GLU A 137 -2.18 7.32 19.76
N ARG A 138 -1.25 6.76 20.54
CA ARG A 138 -1.20 5.30 20.73
C ARG A 138 -2.53 4.74 21.25
N SER A 139 -3.18 5.45 22.18
CA SER A 139 -4.47 5.08 22.75
C SER A 139 -5.60 5.03 21.72
N ASP A 140 -5.53 5.88 20.67
CA ASP A 140 -6.53 5.89 19.60
C ASP A 140 -6.46 4.60 18.79
N ILE A 141 -5.23 4.17 18.46
CA ILE A 141 -5.00 2.91 17.75
C ILE A 141 -5.39 1.72 18.62
N GLU A 142 -5.02 1.71 19.91
CA GLU A 142 -5.41 0.65 20.86
C GLU A 142 -6.94 0.54 20.94
N GLY A 143 -7.66 1.66 21.05
CA GLY A 143 -9.13 1.70 21.05
C GLY A 143 -9.74 1.22 19.73
N LEU A 144 -9.13 1.56 18.60
CA LEU A 144 -9.54 1.09 17.27
C LEU A 144 -9.42 -0.43 17.17
N LEU A 145 -8.30 -1.00 17.62
CA LEU A 145 -8.04 -2.42 17.62
C LEU A 145 -8.95 -3.19 18.61
N GLU A 146 -9.25 -2.62 19.79
CA GLU A 146 -10.24 -3.19 20.72
C GLU A 146 -11.65 -3.21 20.11
N THR A 147 -12.02 -2.18 19.36
CA THR A 147 -13.31 -2.13 18.67
C THR A 147 -13.39 -3.20 17.57
N MET A 148 -12.30 -3.39 16.85
CA MET A 148 -12.15 -4.46 15.87
C MET A 148 -12.32 -5.85 16.48
N ASP A 149 -11.71 -6.10 17.65
CA ASP A 149 -11.81 -7.37 18.38
C ASP A 149 -13.24 -7.63 18.89
N ARG A 150 -13.96 -6.60 19.36
CA ARG A 150 -15.31 -6.72 19.91
C ARG A 150 -16.40 -6.83 18.86
N ASN A 151 -16.25 -6.10 17.75
CA ASN A 151 -17.26 -6.02 16.68
C ASN A 151 -16.59 -5.67 15.34
N PHE A 152 -16.02 -6.65 14.68
CA PHE A 152 -15.31 -6.49 13.41
C PHE A 152 -16.17 -5.82 12.32
N ILE A 153 -17.41 -6.27 12.17
CA ILE A 153 -18.34 -5.72 11.16
C ILE A 153 -18.71 -4.27 11.50
N GLY A 154 -19.01 -3.97 12.76
CA GLY A 154 -19.31 -2.61 13.20
C GLY A 154 -18.12 -1.67 13.05
N TRP A 155 -16.91 -2.15 13.32
CA TRP A 155 -15.66 -1.44 13.08
C TRP A 155 -15.47 -1.12 11.59
N ALA A 156 -15.65 -2.10 10.70
CA ALA A 156 -15.53 -1.92 9.25
C ALA A 156 -16.55 -0.91 8.72
N ASN A 157 -17.82 -1.01 9.13
CA ASN A 157 -18.89 -0.09 8.75
C ASN A 157 -18.65 1.36 9.20
N PHE A 158 -17.95 1.55 10.31
CA PHE A 158 -17.60 2.88 10.81
C PHE A 158 -16.37 3.44 10.09
N LEU A 159 -15.31 2.64 9.97
CA LEU A 159 -14.00 3.13 9.53
C LEU A 159 -13.91 3.30 8.00
N ALA A 160 -14.45 2.37 7.22
CA ALA A 160 -14.28 2.39 5.77
C ALA A 160 -14.89 3.63 5.10
N PRO A 161 -16.12 4.10 5.42
CA PRO A 161 -16.65 5.35 4.88
C PRO A 161 -15.84 6.59 5.31
N ALA A 162 -15.31 6.60 6.55
CA ALA A 162 -14.48 7.68 7.06
C ALA A 162 -13.14 7.77 6.33
N ILE A 163 -12.48 6.63 6.05
CA ILE A 163 -11.26 6.51 5.25
C ILE A 163 -11.50 6.98 3.81
N MET A 164 -12.60 6.52 3.21
CA MET A 164 -12.95 6.87 1.83
C MET A 164 -13.26 8.36 1.66
N LYS A 165 -13.92 8.98 2.64
CA LYS A 165 -14.25 10.41 2.68
C LYS A 165 -14.88 10.98 1.40
N ASN A 166 -15.77 10.24 0.77
CA ASN A 166 -16.51 10.64 -0.43
C ASN A 166 -18.02 10.47 -0.19
N PRO A 167 -18.68 11.32 0.63
CA PRO A 167 -20.07 11.14 1.05
C PRO A 167 -21.09 11.29 -0.08
N ASP A 168 -20.71 11.91 -1.19
CA ASP A 168 -21.46 12.04 -2.43
C ASP A 168 -21.46 10.75 -3.27
N ARG A 169 -20.55 9.80 -2.96
CA ARG A 169 -20.39 8.50 -3.60
C ARG A 169 -20.32 7.39 -2.54
N PRO A 170 -21.43 7.14 -1.81
CA PRO A 170 -21.45 6.20 -0.67
C PRO A 170 -21.12 4.75 -1.08
N GLU A 171 -21.29 4.39 -2.37
CA GLU A 171 -20.93 3.10 -2.90
C GLU A 171 -19.44 2.78 -2.75
N LEU A 172 -18.56 3.78 -2.79
CA LEU A 172 -17.12 3.58 -2.57
C LEU A 172 -16.82 3.17 -1.13
N GLY A 173 -17.49 3.80 -0.17
CA GLY A 173 -17.39 3.44 1.24
C GLY A 173 -17.96 2.05 1.53
N ALA A 174 -19.09 1.71 0.89
CA ALA A 174 -19.71 0.39 1.01
C ALA A 174 -18.78 -0.70 0.46
N GLU A 175 -18.15 -0.48 -0.70
CA GLU A 175 -17.19 -1.42 -1.29
C GLU A 175 -15.97 -1.64 -0.39
N LEU A 176 -15.42 -0.57 0.19
CA LEU A 176 -14.29 -0.71 1.13
C LEU A 176 -14.71 -1.46 2.39
N THR A 177 -15.96 -1.26 2.87
CA THR A 177 -16.53 -2.04 3.98
C THR A 177 -16.63 -3.53 3.65
N GLU A 178 -17.12 -3.87 2.44
CA GLU A 178 -17.17 -5.25 1.98
C GLU A 178 -15.78 -5.87 1.91
N SER A 179 -14.81 -5.13 1.41
CA SER A 179 -13.41 -5.58 1.34
C SER A 179 -12.87 -5.89 2.73
N PHE A 180 -13.06 -5.00 3.70
CA PHE A 180 -12.64 -5.24 5.09
C PHE A 180 -13.32 -6.49 5.67
N CYS A 181 -14.64 -6.63 5.48
CA CYS A 181 -15.41 -7.75 6.00
C CYS A 181 -15.08 -9.09 5.33
N SER A 182 -14.46 -9.10 4.16
CA SER A 182 -14.07 -10.32 3.44
C SER A 182 -12.80 -10.97 3.98
N THR A 183 -12.01 -10.23 4.76
CA THR A 183 -10.76 -10.71 5.37
C THR A 183 -11.05 -11.53 6.64
N ASP A 184 -10.27 -12.60 6.88
CA ASP A 184 -10.32 -13.32 8.16
C ASP A 184 -10.05 -12.35 9.32
N PRO A 185 -10.95 -12.24 10.33
CA PRO A 185 -10.83 -11.24 11.39
C PRO A 185 -9.54 -11.38 12.22
N VAL A 186 -9.03 -12.60 12.42
CA VAL A 186 -7.80 -12.83 13.19
C VAL A 186 -6.59 -12.37 12.41
N ILE A 187 -6.55 -12.65 11.10
CA ILE A 187 -5.47 -12.20 10.21
C ILE A 187 -5.53 -10.68 10.05
N ALA A 188 -6.73 -10.12 9.81
CA ALA A 188 -6.94 -8.67 9.71
C ALA A 188 -6.47 -7.94 10.98
N ARG A 189 -6.78 -8.48 12.16
CA ARG A 189 -6.35 -7.91 13.45
C ARG A 189 -4.83 -7.87 13.60
N ARG A 190 -4.14 -8.94 13.21
CA ARG A 190 -2.67 -9.02 13.24
C ARG A 190 -2.03 -8.10 12.21
N PHE A 191 -2.60 -8.01 11.02
CA PHE A 191 -2.10 -7.09 10.00
C PHE A 191 -2.32 -5.64 10.41
N ALA A 192 -3.46 -5.30 11.05
CA ALA A 192 -3.70 -3.98 11.62
C ALA A 192 -2.63 -3.62 12.67
N GLU A 193 -2.30 -4.55 13.57
CA GLU A 193 -1.27 -4.37 14.59
C GLU A 193 0.11 -4.14 13.97
N ALA A 194 0.51 -5.00 13.02
CA ALA A 194 1.76 -4.88 12.28
C ALA A 194 1.85 -3.56 11.47
N THR A 195 0.71 -3.02 11.01
CA THR A 195 0.62 -1.77 10.26
C THR A 195 0.68 -0.55 11.17
N PHE A 196 -0.27 -0.44 12.10
CA PHE A 196 -0.48 0.79 12.85
C PHE A 196 0.55 1.04 13.95
N PHE A 197 1.26 0.00 14.42
CA PHE A 197 2.37 0.15 15.36
C PHE A 197 3.76 0.10 14.69
N ALA A 198 3.83 -0.01 13.36
CA ALA A 198 5.10 0.07 12.65
C ALA A 198 5.78 1.43 12.85
N ASP A 199 7.11 1.41 12.82
CA ASP A 199 7.95 2.61 12.73
C ASP A 199 9.04 2.36 11.68
N ASN A 200 8.78 2.82 10.47
CA ASN A 200 9.66 2.66 9.31
C ASN A 200 10.37 3.96 8.93
N ARG A 201 10.44 4.94 9.84
CA ARG A 201 11.09 6.23 9.58
C ARG A 201 12.56 6.08 9.21
N ALA A 202 13.27 5.18 9.91
CA ALA A 202 14.68 4.91 9.62
C ALA A 202 14.91 4.17 8.28
N ASP A 203 13.90 3.47 7.77
CA ASP A 203 13.98 2.75 6.50
C ASP A 203 13.91 3.71 5.31
N LEU A 204 13.26 4.88 5.47
CA LEU A 204 13.15 5.90 4.41
C LEU A 204 14.53 6.42 3.99
N GLU A 205 15.41 6.69 4.96
CA GLU A 205 16.74 7.25 4.71
C GLU A 205 17.68 6.27 3.96
N GLN A 206 17.34 4.98 3.98
CA GLN A 206 18.12 3.92 3.33
C GLN A 206 17.72 3.71 1.87
N LEU A 207 16.56 4.26 1.44
CA LEU A 207 16.07 4.04 0.09
C LEU A 207 16.91 4.78 -0.95
N THR A 208 17.49 4.00 -1.88
CA THR A 208 18.26 4.53 -3.02
C THR A 208 17.47 4.57 -4.32
N VAL A 209 16.30 3.93 -4.35
CA VAL A 209 15.43 3.86 -5.53
C VAL A 209 14.60 5.15 -5.62
N PRO A 210 14.52 5.82 -6.80
CA PRO A 210 13.70 7.01 -6.99
C PRO A 210 12.22 6.75 -6.64
N ALA A 211 11.59 7.70 -5.96
CA ALA A 211 10.23 7.54 -5.49
C ALA A 211 9.32 8.74 -5.79
N LEU A 212 8.06 8.45 -6.15
CA LEU A 212 6.96 9.41 -6.17
C LEU A 212 6.12 9.24 -4.90
N VAL A 213 5.85 10.33 -4.21
CA VAL A 213 4.87 10.40 -3.12
C VAL A 213 3.61 11.07 -3.64
N LEU A 214 2.48 10.34 -3.65
CA LEU A 214 1.15 10.88 -3.95
C LEU A 214 0.41 11.10 -2.63
N GLN A 215 0.17 12.38 -2.30
CA GLN A 215 -0.51 12.80 -1.09
C GLN A 215 -1.91 13.29 -1.41
N CYS A 216 -2.93 12.61 -0.87
CA CYS A 216 -4.32 13.05 -1.00
C CYS A 216 -4.61 14.25 -0.10
N SER A 217 -5.54 15.10 -0.52
CA SER A 217 -6.09 16.12 0.35
C SER A 217 -7.02 15.50 1.40
N GLU A 218 -7.05 16.07 2.60
CA GLU A 218 -7.93 15.65 3.70
C GLU A 218 -7.88 14.15 4.03
N ASP A 219 -6.72 13.53 3.91
CA ASP A 219 -6.49 12.14 4.27
C ASP A 219 -6.36 12.00 5.80
N MET A 220 -7.30 11.30 6.43
CA MET A 220 -7.30 11.11 7.88
C MET A 220 -6.32 10.03 8.35
N ILE A 221 -5.87 9.15 7.46
CA ILE A 221 -4.96 8.04 7.77
C ILE A 221 -3.50 8.47 7.61
N ALA A 222 -3.21 9.24 6.54
CA ALA A 222 -1.90 9.81 6.27
C ALA A 222 -2.06 11.32 6.02
N PRO A 223 -2.12 12.14 7.08
CA PRO A 223 -2.24 13.60 6.96
C PRO A 223 -1.13 14.23 6.11
N ASP A 224 -1.38 15.42 5.55
CA ASP A 224 -0.45 16.13 4.65
C ASP A 224 0.98 16.27 5.24
N ALA A 225 1.08 16.52 6.55
CA ALA A 225 2.37 16.57 7.25
C ALA A 225 3.16 15.25 7.20
N VAL A 226 2.46 14.12 7.09
CA VAL A 226 3.10 12.80 6.94
C VAL A 226 3.68 12.64 5.55
N GLY A 227 2.94 13.02 4.51
CA GLY A 227 3.45 13.00 3.13
C GLY A 227 4.65 13.93 2.94
N GLU A 228 4.62 15.12 3.55
CA GLU A 228 5.77 16.04 3.59
C GLU A 228 6.97 15.41 4.30
N TYR A 229 6.75 14.78 5.46
CA TYR A 229 7.80 14.08 6.18
C TYR A 229 8.44 12.98 5.32
N VAL A 230 7.62 12.13 4.69
CA VAL A 230 8.11 11.07 3.80
C VAL A 230 8.96 11.66 2.68
N HIS A 231 8.48 12.71 2.02
CA HIS A 231 9.23 13.38 0.95
C HIS A 231 10.57 13.93 1.44
N HIS A 232 10.62 14.57 2.60
CA HIS A 232 11.86 15.11 3.15
C HIS A 232 12.86 14.01 3.58
N ALA A 233 12.33 12.87 4.05
CA ALA A 233 13.15 11.75 4.49
C ALA A 233 13.63 10.83 3.33
N LEU A 234 13.01 10.93 2.15
CA LEU A 234 13.38 10.16 0.96
C LEU A 234 14.26 10.99 0.03
N PRO A 235 15.58 10.75 -0.06
CA PRO A 235 16.46 11.48 -0.95
C PRO A 235 16.00 11.36 -2.41
N GLY A 236 15.87 12.50 -3.09
CA GLY A 236 15.51 12.52 -4.52
C GLY A 236 14.07 12.12 -4.86
N SER A 237 13.18 12.05 -3.87
CA SER A 237 11.76 11.79 -4.14
C SER A 237 11.06 13.00 -4.75
N THR A 238 9.95 12.74 -5.43
CA THR A 238 9.02 13.74 -5.94
C THR A 238 7.73 13.70 -5.12
N LEU A 239 7.25 14.84 -4.63
CA LEU A 239 5.94 14.94 -3.97
C LEU A 239 4.93 15.56 -4.94
N ARG A 240 3.77 14.91 -5.09
CA ARG A 240 2.61 15.48 -5.79
C ARG A 240 1.40 15.43 -4.85
N ARG A 241 0.77 16.59 -4.65
CA ARG A 241 -0.52 16.69 -3.95
C ARG A 241 -1.65 16.46 -4.91
N MET A 242 -2.64 15.71 -4.48
CA MET A 242 -3.83 15.36 -5.25
C MET A 242 -5.01 16.23 -4.80
N ASP A 243 -5.89 16.56 -5.74
CA ASP A 243 -7.20 17.15 -5.43
C ASP A 243 -8.13 16.12 -4.81
N ALA A 244 -7.87 14.82 -5.07
CA ALA A 244 -8.60 13.72 -4.46
C ALA A 244 -8.62 13.79 -2.93
N THR A 245 -9.81 13.68 -2.34
CA THR A 245 -10.02 13.61 -0.89
C THR A 245 -10.06 12.18 -0.39
N GLY A 246 -9.69 11.98 0.87
CA GLY A 246 -9.65 10.66 1.51
C GLY A 246 -8.43 9.84 1.14
N HIS A 247 -8.41 8.60 1.61
CA HIS A 247 -7.20 7.76 1.59
C HIS A 247 -7.04 6.87 0.34
N CYS A 248 -8.11 6.71 -0.46
CA CYS A 248 -8.16 5.73 -1.56
C CYS A 248 -8.34 6.38 -2.95
N PRO A 249 -7.37 7.19 -3.44
CA PRO A 249 -7.52 7.94 -4.70
C PRO A 249 -7.59 7.04 -5.93
N HIS A 250 -6.98 5.86 -5.89
CA HIS A 250 -7.06 4.86 -6.97
C HIS A 250 -8.50 4.34 -7.20
N MET A 251 -9.39 4.49 -6.20
CA MET A 251 -10.82 4.20 -6.31
C MET A 251 -11.64 5.47 -6.55
N SER A 252 -11.38 6.54 -5.81
CA SER A 252 -12.20 7.76 -5.84
C SER A 252 -11.83 8.71 -6.97
N ALA A 253 -10.57 8.76 -7.39
CA ALA A 253 -10.04 9.66 -8.42
C ALA A 253 -9.03 8.94 -9.35
N PRO A 254 -9.42 7.82 -10.00
CA PRO A 254 -8.47 7.03 -10.78
C PRO A 254 -7.84 7.81 -11.94
N LYS A 255 -8.56 8.75 -12.56
CA LYS A 255 -8.04 9.56 -13.66
C LYS A 255 -6.89 10.46 -13.21
N GLU A 256 -7.04 11.12 -12.08
CA GLU A 256 -5.99 11.96 -11.48
C GLU A 256 -4.78 11.10 -11.08
N THR A 257 -5.03 9.96 -10.41
CA THR A 257 -3.99 9.01 -10.02
C THR A 257 -3.17 8.57 -11.24
N ILE A 258 -3.83 8.14 -12.32
CA ILE A 258 -3.17 7.71 -13.57
C ILE A 258 -2.35 8.86 -14.19
N ALA A 259 -2.92 10.08 -14.24
CA ALA A 259 -2.23 11.22 -14.83
C ALA A 259 -0.93 11.54 -14.10
N LEU A 260 -0.96 11.65 -12.77
CA LEU A 260 0.22 11.95 -11.96
C LEU A 260 1.27 10.83 -12.01
N MET A 261 0.84 9.57 -12.04
CA MET A 261 1.76 8.43 -12.25
C MET A 261 2.45 8.52 -13.62
N ARG A 262 1.71 8.81 -14.69
CA ARG A 262 2.27 8.95 -16.05
C ARG A 262 3.22 10.12 -16.17
N GLU A 263 2.90 11.27 -15.57
CA GLU A 263 3.79 12.44 -15.55
C GLU A 263 5.14 12.06 -14.92
N TYR A 264 5.12 11.44 -13.74
CA TYR A 264 6.35 11.01 -13.07
C TYR A 264 7.14 9.96 -13.87
N LEU A 265 6.45 9.01 -14.50
CA LEU A 265 7.10 7.95 -15.29
C LEU A 265 7.72 8.47 -16.59
N ALA A 266 7.22 9.61 -17.13
CA ALA A 266 7.79 10.27 -18.30
C ALA A 266 9.06 11.10 -17.96
N GLU A 267 9.29 11.44 -16.69
CA GLU A 267 10.49 12.14 -16.26
C GLU A 267 11.73 11.19 -16.36
N PRO A 268 12.89 11.65 -16.84
CA PRO A 268 14.12 10.87 -16.78
C PRO A 268 14.39 10.40 -15.35
N ALA A 269 14.87 9.18 -15.17
CA ALA A 269 15.36 8.77 -13.85
C ALA A 269 16.49 9.72 -13.45
N SER A 270 16.34 10.37 -12.28
CA SER A 270 17.43 11.19 -11.73
C SER A 270 18.66 10.30 -11.52
N ALA A 271 19.77 10.69 -12.11
CA ALA A 271 21.02 9.96 -12.04
C ALA A 271 21.64 10.04 -10.62
#